data_06493631cd798aa9813febcc08e2a121
#
_entry.id   06493631cd798aa9813febcc08e2a121
#
_cell.length_a   1.000
_cell.length_b   1.000
_cell.length_c   1.000
_cell.angle_alpha   90.00
_cell.angle_beta   90.00
_cell.angle_gamma   90.00
#
_symmetry.space_group_name_H-M   'P 1'
#
loop_
_entity.id
_entity.type
_entity.pdbx_description
1 polymer ?
#
loop_
_entity_poly.entity_id
_entity_poly.type
_entity_poly.pdbx_seq_one_letter_code
_entity_poly.pdbx_strand_id
1 'polypeptide(L)'
;MRKTGGLPPGSSLDYWWTVEDANGDRIETAPVRVQFDDIRYLWHSLTEGKITIYWYHGEKSFAQELMATAQQTLVRLAKDTGAQLEKPAKIYIYADARDLQGAMIYSREWTGGVAFTRYGIIAIGIAPENLHWGKRAIAHELTHLVIHQMTLNPYNDLPTWLDEGLAMRTEGPLEPEYVVLLNKAIVENRLISVRSLSSPFSAYAGEATLGYAQSYSLVDFLIDNYGQGKMLELLTTFREGSSYDGALEKVYGFDMDGLDNLWRDYVAAPAQPSKEAGVHPALIGSLAMVATGLIVGLGSRYRIRRRGW
;
A
#
# COMPACT_ATOMS: atom_id res chain seq x y z
N MET A 1 7.74 23.58 23.87
CA MET A 1 8.06 22.20 23.45
C MET A 1 7.03 21.77 22.41
N ARG A 2 7.43 21.61 21.15
CA ARG A 2 6.50 21.07 20.13
C ARG A 2 6.43 19.55 20.32
N LYS A 3 5.21 19.02 20.40
CA LYS A 3 5.01 17.58 20.42
C LYS A 3 5.38 17.03 19.04
N THR A 4 6.35 16.15 18.97
CA THR A 4 6.79 15.45 17.75
C THR A 4 5.84 14.29 17.39
N GLY A 5 4.69 14.21 18.02
CA GLY A 5 3.70 13.17 17.80
C GLY A 5 3.25 13.12 16.33
N GLY A 6 3.24 11.91 15.76
CA GLY A 6 2.83 11.65 14.37
C GLY A 6 3.98 11.56 13.36
N LEU A 7 5.24 11.62 13.79
CA LEU A 7 6.37 11.32 12.93
C LEU A 7 6.60 9.81 12.89
N PRO A 8 6.80 9.21 11.70
CA PRO A 8 7.18 7.82 11.59
C PRO A 8 8.63 7.60 12.09
N PRO A 9 8.96 6.39 12.58
CA PRO A 9 10.34 6.03 12.94
C PRO A 9 11.27 6.22 11.74
N GLY A 10 12.50 6.67 11.98
CA GLY A 10 13.46 6.97 10.92
C GLY A 10 13.33 8.34 10.28
N SER A 11 12.36 9.17 10.71
CA SER A 11 12.23 10.56 10.24
C SER A 11 13.42 11.39 10.66
N SER A 12 13.94 12.22 9.73
CA SER A 12 14.98 13.19 10.04
C SER A 12 14.36 14.52 10.40
N LEU A 13 14.86 15.14 11.46
CA LEU A 13 14.45 16.45 11.96
C LEU A 13 15.66 17.36 12.04
N ASP A 14 15.51 18.58 11.58
CA ASP A 14 16.48 19.65 11.84
C ASP A 14 15.89 20.56 12.92
N TYR A 15 16.67 20.86 13.95
CA TYR A 15 16.29 21.82 14.97
C TYR A 15 17.39 22.85 15.18
N TRP A 16 16.99 24.07 15.53
CA TRP A 16 17.87 25.16 15.91
C TRP A 16 17.21 26.00 17.00
N TRP A 17 17.99 26.82 17.66
CA TRP A 17 17.51 27.75 18.66
C TRP A 17 17.56 29.16 18.10
N THR A 18 16.48 29.91 18.29
CA THR A 18 16.46 31.36 18.13
C THR A 18 16.44 31.94 19.54
N VAL A 19 17.45 32.75 19.87
CA VAL A 19 17.57 33.44 21.14
C VAL A 19 17.38 34.91 20.88
N GLU A 20 16.50 35.55 21.65
CA GLU A 20 16.21 36.97 21.60
C GLU A 20 16.55 37.58 22.96
N ASP A 21 17.27 38.67 22.98
CA ASP A 21 17.59 39.43 24.19
C ASP A 21 16.49 40.46 24.54
N ALA A 22 16.67 41.18 25.65
CA ALA A 22 15.71 42.17 26.12
C ALA A 22 15.59 43.40 25.19
N ASN A 23 16.56 43.63 24.30
CA ASN A 23 16.57 44.71 23.32
C ASN A 23 15.94 44.32 21.98
N GLY A 24 15.57 43.03 21.82
CA GLY A 24 15.00 42.48 20.58
C GLY A 24 16.06 41.97 19.58
N ASP A 25 17.33 41.95 19.97
CA ASP A 25 18.39 41.38 19.13
C ASP A 25 18.26 39.85 19.10
N ARG A 26 18.36 39.27 17.90
CA ARG A 26 18.18 37.86 17.66
C ARG A 26 19.42 37.19 17.14
N ILE A 27 19.72 36.01 17.67
CA ILE A 27 20.74 35.11 17.14
C ILE A 27 20.16 33.72 16.93
N GLU A 28 20.51 33.07 15.84
CA GLU A 28 20.14 31.70 15.53
C GLU A 28 21.36 30.78 15.58
N THR A 29 21.21 29.61 16.21
CA THR A 29 22.26 28.60 16.16
C THR A 29 22.23 27.87 14.81
N ALA A 30 23.36 27.24 14.45
CA ALA A 30 23.35 26.33 13.30
C ALA A 30 22.33 25.19 13.53
N PRO A 31 21.63 24.74 12.46
CA PRO A 31 20.73 23.61 12.55
C PRO A 31 21.48 22.31 12.94
N VAL A 32 20.88 21.53 13.82
CA VAL A 32 21.35 20.19 14.20
C VAL A 32 20.36 19.17 13.68
N ARG A 33 20.86 18.20 12.90
CA ARG A 33 20.04 17.09 12.39
C ARG A 33 20.01 15.95 13.38
N VAL A 34 18.80 15.46 13.67
CA VAL A 34 18.57 14.27 14.49
C VAL A 34 17.63 13.32 13.73
N GLN A 35 17.81 12.02 13.96
CA GLN A 35 16.87 11.00 13.49
C GLN A 35 15.91 10.65 14.64
N PHE A 36 14.62 10.61 14.34
CA PHE A 36 13.59 10.14 15.27
C PHE A 36 13.43 8.64 15.08
N ASP A 37 14.04 7.86 15.97
CA ASP A 37 13.96 6.39 15.94
C ASP A 37 13.07 5.85 17.05
N ASP A 38 12.52 4.66 16.83
CA ASP A 38 11.85 3.89 17.88
C ASP A 38 12.90 3.19 18.75
N ILE A 39 13.25 3.82 19.87
CA ILE A 39 14.29 3.36 20.79
C ILE A 39 13.88 2.16 21.66
N ARG A 40 12.64 1.66 21.50
CA ARG A 40 12.19 0.45 22.24
C ARG A 40 12.93 -0.80 21.77
N TYR A 41 13.49 -0.79 20.56
CA TYR A 41 14.09 -1.94 19.90
C TYR A 41 15.51 -1.69 19.43
N LEU A 42 16.33 -2.75 19.37
CA LEU A 42 17.67 -2.74 18.79
C LEU A 42 17.56 -3.13 17.30
N TRP A 43 17.54 -2.15 16.43
CA TRP A 43 17.37 -2.33 15.01
C TRP A 43 18.63 -2.86 14.31
N HIS A 44 18.48 -3.97 13.59
CA HIS A 44 19.40 -4.37 12.53
C HIS A 44 19.06 -3.63 11.25
N SER A 45 20.00 -3.56 10.30
CA SER A 45 19.73 -2.95 9.00
C SER A 45 20.38 -3.73 7.86
N LEU A 46 19.71 -3.73 6.69
CA LEU A 46 20.18 -4.26 5.43
C LEU A 46 19.86 -3.24 4.34
N THR A 47 20.88 -2.83 3.57
CA THR A 47 20.71 -1.85 2.49
C THR A 47 21.08 -2.46 1.15
N GLU A 48 20.22 -2.32 0.16
CA GLU A 48 20.49 -2.65 -1.25
C GLU A 48 19.92 -1.54 -2.14
N GLY A 49 20.78 -0.91 -2.93
CA GLY A 49 20.42 0.21 -3.79
C GLY A 49 19.83 1.39 -2.98
N LYS A 50 18.60 1.76 -3.30
CA LYS A 50 17.88 2.84 -2.60
C LYS A 50 16.99 2.37 -1.45
N ILE A 51 16.97 1.07 -1.14
CA ILE A 51 16.14 0.52 -0.06
C ILE A 51 16.99 0.15 1.13
N THR A 52 16.55 0.55 2.34
CA THR A 52 17.10 0.07 3.61
C THR A 52 15.97 -0.56 4.40
N ILE A 53 16.11 -1.84 4.77
CA ILE A 53 15.20 -2.55 5.68
C ILE A 53 15.81 -2.51 7.08
N TYR A 54 14.99 -2.14 8.07
CA TYR A 54 15.29 -2.19 9.49
C TYR A 54 14.41 -3.26 10.14
N TRP A 55 14.99 -4.12 10.99
CA TRP A 55 14.23 -5.15 11.71
C TRP A 55 14.91 -5.41 13.07
N TYR A 56 14.21 -5.97 14.04
CA TYR A 56 14.75 -6.35 15.34
C TYR A 56 14.37 -7.77 15.76
N HIS A 57 13.46 -8.41 15.02
CA HIS A 57 13.01 -9.77 15.29
C HIS A 57 13.17 -10.65 14.04
N GLY A 58 13.62 -11.90 14.24
CA GLY A 58 13.95 -12.81 13.14
C GLY A 58 15.40 -12.74 12.68
N GLU A 59 15.80 -13.76 11.94
CA GLU A 59 17.16 -13.93 11.43
C GLU A 59 17.43 -13.02 10.22
N LYS A 60 18.71 -12.83 9.89
CA LYS A 60 19.13 -12.05 8.71
C LYS A 60 18.52 -12.57 7.41
N SER A 61 18.33 -13.90 7.28
CA SER A 61 17.68 -14.52 6.12
C SER A 61 16.25 -14.01 5.92
N PHE A 62 15.50 -13.76 7.00
CA PHE A 62 14.16 -13.15 6.92
C PHE A 62 14.21 -11.77 6.26
N ALA A 63 15.14 -10.90 6.69
CA ALA A 63 15.30 -9.58 6.08
C ALA A 63 15.79 -9.66 4.62
N GLN A 64 16.63 -10.66 4.27
CA GLN A 64 17.07 -10.89 2.89
C GLN A 64 15.90 -11.29 1.97
N GLU A 65 14.99 -12.15 2.44
CA GLU A 65 13.79 -12.53 1.69
C GLU A 65 12.87 -11.32 1.43
N LEU A 66 12.69 -10.46 2.44
CA LEU A 66 11.93 -9.22 2.31
C LEU A 66 12.61 -8.23 1.35
N MET A 67 13.94 -8.11 1.41
CA MET A 67 14.71 -7.26 0.49
C MET A 67 14.59 -7.76 -0.96
N ALA A 68 14.74 -9.07 -1.19
CA ALA A 68 14.55 -9.66 -2.50
C ALA A 68 13.16 -9.37 -3.07
N THR A 69 12.14 -9.45 -2.22
CA THR A 69 10.76 -9.08 -2.60
C THR A 69 10.66 -7.60 -2.97
N ALA A 70 11.23 -6.71 -2.17
CA ALA A 70 11.22 -5.27 -2.44
C ALA A 70 11.89 -4.94 -3.79
N GLN A 71 13.04 -5.56 -4.10
CA GLN A 71 13.72 -5.38 -5.39
C GLN A 71 12.88 -5.91 -6.56
N GLN A 72 12.27 -7.10 -6.42
CA GLN A 72 11.36 -7.66 -7.43
C GLN A 72 10.12 -6.78 -7.65
N THR A 73 9.60 -6.18 -6.58
CA THR A 73 8.50 -5.22 -6.63
C THR A 73 8.85 -4.02 -7.50
N LEU A 74 10.03 -3.41 -7.31
CA LEU A 74 10.48 -2.29 -8.15
C LEU A 74 10.58 -2.67 -9.64
N VAL A 75 11.08 -3.88 -9.94
CA VAL A 75 11.17 -4.37 -11.33
C VAL A 75 9.76 -4.55 -11.93
N ARG A 76 8.83 -5.16 -11.19
CA ARG A 76 7.45 -5.36 -11.63
C ARG A 76 6.76 -4.03 -11.88
N LEU A 77 6.84 -3.12 -10.90
CA LEU A 77 6.21 -1.80 -10.98
C LEU A 77 6.73 -0.99 -12.18
N ALA A 78 8.05 -0.98 -12.41
CA ALA A 78 8.64 -0.33 -13.57
C ALA A 78 8.16 -0.94 -14.89
N LYS A 79 7.99 -2.27 -14.94
CA LYS A 79 7.46 -2.97 -16.12
C LYS A 79 6.00 -2.62 -16.40
N ASP A 80 5.18 -2.55 -15.36
CA ASP A 80 3.73 -2.37 -15.51
C ASP A 80 3.32 -0.89 -15.68
N THR A 81 4.09 0.03 -15.08
CA THR A 81 3.73 1.46 -15.01
C THR A 81 4.81 2.42 -15.53
N GLY A 82 6.04 1.98 -15.67
CA GLY A 82 7.20 2.84 -15.93
C GLY A 82 7.70 3.62 -14.70
N ALA A 83 7.01 3.52 -13.54
CA ALA A 83 7.40 4.22 -12.33
C ALA A 83 8.68 3.63 -11.73
N GLN A 84 9.51 4.50 -11.14
CA GLN A 84 10.77 4.14 -10.52
C GLN A 84 10.91 4.80 -9.15
N LEU A 85 11.60 4.13 -8.23
CA LEU A 85 11.94 4.72 -6.93
C LEU A 85 12.91 5.88 -7.13
N GLU A 86 12.45 7.11 -6.95
CA GLU A 86 13.25 8.33 -7.15
C GLU A 86 14.15 8.61 -5.94
N LYS A 87 13.59 8.56 -4.73
CA LYS A 87 14.26 8.87 -3.46
C LYS A 87 14.42 7.60 -2.61
N PRO A 88 15.45 7.54 -1.74
CA PRO A 88 15.63 6.41 -0.84
C PRO A 88 14.37 6.07 -0.02
N ALA A 89 14.14 4.76 0.18
CA ALA A 89 13.08 4.22 1.00
C ALA A 89 13.65 3.52 2.24
N LYS A 90 13.05 3.77 3.40
CA LYS A 90 13.33 3.06 4.65
C LYS A 90 12.13 2.20 5.01
N ILE A 91 12.33 0.91 5.27
CA ILE A 91 11.28 -0.05 5.60
C ILE A 91 11.55 -0.57 7.01
N TYR A 92 10.69 -0.24 7.98
CA TYR A 92 10.76 -0.68 9.36
C TYR A 92 9.86 -1.89 9.57
N ILE A 93 10.44 -3.05 9.88
CA ILE A 93 9.74 -4.30 10.12
C ILE A 93 9.59 -4.51 11.62
N TYR A 94 8.38 -4.35 12.12
CA TYR A 94 7.98 -4.67 13.48
C TYR A 94 7.65 -6.15 13.59
N ALA A 95 7.84 -6.75 14.77
CA ALA A 95 7.61 -8.17 14.98
C ALA A 95 6.14 -8.58 14.77
N ASP A 96 5.22 -7.66 15.02
CA ASP A 96 3.79 -7.84 14.80
C ASP A 96 3.05 -6.49 14.65
N ALA A 97 1.75 -6.57 14.37
CA ALA A 97 0.89 -5.39 14.23
C ALA A 97 0.74 -4.59 15.56
N ARG A 98 0.85 -5.23 16.72
CA ARG A 98 0.75 -4.56 18.03
C ARG A 98 1.96 -3.66 18.26
N ASP A 99 3.15 -4.17 17.97
CA ASP A 99 4.38 -3.40 18.10
C ASP A 99 4.41 -2.21 17.15
N LEU A 100 3.94 -2.42 15.90
CA LEU A 100 3.75 -1.35 14.91
C LEU A 100 2.77 -0.28 15.42
N GLN A 101 1.60 -0.70 15.92
CA GLN A 101 0.58 0.22 16.45
C GLN A 101 1.10 1.02 17.64
N GLY A 102 1.96 0.42 18.48
CA GLY A 102 2.64 1.10 19.57
C GLY A 102 3.63 2.19 19.13
N ALA A 103 4.06 2.19 17.86
CA ALA A 103 4.91 3.24 17.27
C ALA A 103 4.10 4.40 16.65
N MET A 104 2.79 4.24 16.49
CA MET A 104 1.90 5.21 15.84
C MET A 104 0.97 5.88 16.85
N ILE A 105 0.70 7.18 16.66
CA ILE A 105 -0.22 7.92 17.57
C ILE A 105 -1.69 7.64 17.25
N TYR A 106 -2.02 7.39 15.98
CA TYR A 106 -3.37 7.12 15.51
C TYR A 106 -3.33 5.95 14.52
N SER A 107 -3.21 4.73 15.05
CA SER A 107 -3.38 3.53 14.23
C SER A 107 -4.84 3.11 14.22
N ARG A 108 -5.34 2.69 13.05
CA ARG A 108 -6.59 1.92 13.01
C ARG A 108 -6.29 0.51 13.52
N GLU A 109 -7.22 -0.12 14.23
CA GLU A 109 -7.02 -1.45 14.86
C GLU A 109 -6.56 -2.56 13.90
N TRP A 110 -6.82 -2.40 12.60
CA TRP A 110 -6.50 -3.36 11.55
C TRP A 110 -5.30 -2.97 10.67
N THR A 111 -4.54 -1.93 11.04
CA THR A 111 -3.37 -1.50 10.27
C THR A 111 -2.24 -2.51 10.43
N GLY A 112 -1.95 -3.28 9.37
CA GLY A 112 -0.81 -4.21 9.30
C GLY A 112 0.45 -3.60 8.69
N GLY A 113 0.29 -2.55 7.85
CA GLY A 113 1.35 -1.77 7.23
C GLY A 113 0.90 -0.34 6.95
N VAL A 114 1.86 0.54 6.72
CA VAL A 114 1.61 1.93 6.33
C VAL A 114 2.81 2.53 5.60
N ALA A 115 2.56 3.16 4.46
CA ALA A 115 3.53 3.97 3.73
C ALA A 115 3.39 5.45 4.12
N PHE A 116 4.40 5.98 4.78
CA PHE A 116 4.55 7.41 5.04
C PHE A 116 5.28 8.07 3.86
N THR A 117 4.57 8.22 2.76
CA THR A 117 5.13 8.54 1.44
C THR A 117 5.92 9.84 1.41
N ARG A 118 5.49 10.87 2.14
CA ARG A 118 6.20 12.16 2.28
C ARG A 118 7.57 12.04 2.96
N TYR A 119 7.75 11.01 3.79
CA TYR A 119 8.99 10.77 4.54
C TYR A 119 9.89 9.74 3.87
N GLY A 120 9.40 9.02 2.85
CA GLY A 120 10.12 7.91 2.25
C GLY A 120 10.23 6.70 3.20
N ILE A 121 9.24 6.53 4.08
CA ILE A 121 9.27 5.52 5.14
C ILE A 121 8.04 4.62 5.02
N ILE A 122 8.28 3.32 5.20
CA ILE A 122 7.26 2.29 5.32
C ILE A 122 7.45 1.62 6.68
N ALA A 123 6.36 1.35 7.40
CA ALA A 123 6.38 0.59 8.64
C ALA A 123 5.36 -0.55 8.56
N ILE A 124 5.79 -1.80 8.81
CA ILE A 124 4.95 -3.00 8.66
C ILE A 124 5.18 -3.93 9.84
N GLY A 125 4.12 -4.53 10.38
CA GLY A 125 4.19 -5.58 11.40
C GLY A 125 4.23 -6.95 10.75
N ILE A 126 5.40 -7.60 10.64
CA ILE A 126 5.59 -8.90 10.01
C ILE A 126 6.31 -9.85 10.96
N ALA A 127 5.62 -10.87 11.43
CA ALA A 127 6.27 -11.99 12.11
C ALA A 127 6.99 -12.90 11.10
N PRO A 128 8.18 -13.45 11.43
CA PRO A 128 8.92 -14.32 10.50
C PRO A 128 8.13 -15.52 9.99
N GLU A 129 7.22 -16.09 10.79
CA GLU A 129 6.32 -17.17 10.40
C GLU A 129 5.25 -16.76 9.39
N ASN A 130 4.97 -15.47 9.28
CA ASN A 130 4.01 -14.89 8.34
C ASN A 130 4.69 -14.30 7.09
N LEU A 131 5.85 -14.80 6.70
CA LEU A 131 6.67 -14.26 5.62
C LEU A 131 5.91 -14.12 4.29
N HIS A 132 5.01 -15.06 3.96
CA HIS A 132 4.22 -14.99 2.72
C HIS A 132 3.36 -13.73 2.68
N TRP A 133 2.60 -13.47 3.76
CA TRP A 133 1.83 -12.23 3.90
C TRP A 133 2.75 -10.99 3.90
N GLY A 134 3.87 -11.07 4.63
CA GLY A 134 4.84 -9.98 4.71
C GLY A 134 5.41 -9.56 3.35
N LYS A 135 5.66 -10.51 2.46
CA LYS A 135 6.10 -10.24 1.08
C LYS A 135 5.04 -9.47 0.29
N ARG A 136 3.77 -9.84 0.42
CA ARG A 136 2.66 -9.11 -0.21
C ARG A 136 2.54 -7.70 0.35
N ALA A 137 2.56 -7.57 1.67
CA ALA A 137 2.48 -6.28 2.35
C ALA A 137 3.62 -5.33 1.95
N ILE A 138 4.87 -5.82 1.84
CA ILE A 138 5.99 -5.00 1.33
C ILE A 138 5.72 -4.55 -0.11
N ALA A 139 5.24 -5.43 -0.99
CA ALA A 139 4.96 -5.08 -2.37
C ALA A 139 3.86 -4.00 -2.45
N HIS A 140 2.82 -4.11 -1.62
CA HIS A 140 1.73 -3.14 -1.50
C HIS A 140 2.24 -1.76 -1.06
N GLU A 141 2.84 -1.69 0.12
CA GLU A 141 3.28 -0.43 0.71
C GLU A 141 4.40 0.26 -0.10
N LEU A 142 5.30 -0.54 -0.69
CA LEU A 142 6.35 0.01 -1.55
C LEU A 142 5.78 0.58 -2.84
N THR A 143 4.70 0.03 -3.36
CA THR A 143 3.99 0.57 -4.53
C THR A 143 3.43 1.96 -4.22
N HIS A 144 2.70 2.13 -3.12
CA HIS A 144 2.23 3.45 -2.68
C HIS A 144 3.39 4.45 -2.58
N LEU A 145 4.50 4.03 -1.95
CA LEU A 145 5.64 4.92 -1.78
C LEU A 145 6.24 5.37 -3.12
N VAL A 146 6.42 4.47 -4.07
CA VAL A 146 7.00 4.77 -5.39
C VAL A 146 6.05 5.64 -6.21
N ILE A 147 4.77 5.24 -6.28
CA ILE A 147 3.75 5.96 -7.05
C ILE A 147 3.55 7.37 -6.50
N HIS A 148 3.47 7.55 -5.17
CA HIS A 148 3.32 8.87 -4.57
C HIS A 148 4.59 9.74 -4.72
N GLN A 149 5.80 9.15 -4.75
CA GLN A 149 7.00 9.93 -5.11
C GLN A 149 6.91 10.47 -6.54
N MET A 150 6.42 9.66 -7.46
CA MET A 150 6.29 10.03 -8.87
C MET A 150 5.16 11.04 -9.11
N THR A 151 4.03 10.91 -8.41
CA THR A 151 2.81 11.69 -8.69
C THR A 151 2.62 12.89 -7.76
N LEU A 152 3.57 13.16 -6.86
CA LEU A 152 3.49 14.24 -5.88
C LEU A 152 3.25 15.59 -6.55
N ASN A 153 2.11 16.19 -6.24
CA ASN A 153 1.73 17.54 -6.67
C ASN A 153 0.95 18.23 -5.53
N PRO A 154 0.80 19.59 -5.56
CA PRO A 154 0.12 20.32 -4.48
C PRO A 154 -1.41 20.38 -4.61
N TYR A 155 -2.01 19.83 -5.67
CA TYR A 155 -3.41 20.07 -6.01
C TYR A 155 -4.33 18.94 -5.59
N ASN A 156 -3.95 17.68 -5.83
CA ASN A 156 -4.77 16.51 -5.56
C ASN A 156 -3.92 15.25 -5.35
N ASP A 157 -4.50 14.28 -4.65
CA ASP A 157 -3.98 12.92 -4.56
C ASP A 157 -4.53 12.09 -5.74
N LEU A 158 -3.99 10.90 -5.95
CA LEU A 158 -4.53 9.94 -6.90
C LEU A 158 -5.96 9.49 -6.49
N PRO A 159 -6.82 9.10 -7.46
CA PRO A 159 -8.07 8.44 -7.10
C PRO A 159 -7.76 7.11 -6.41
N THR A 160 -8.49 6.80 -5.33
CA THR A 160 -8.22 5.63 -4.48
C THR A 160 -8.20 4.32 -5.26
N TRP A 161 -9.10 4.15 -6.25
CA TRP A 161 -9.11 2.94 -7.08
C TRP A 161 -7.80 2.73 -7.86
N LEU A 162 -7.16 3.80 -8.30
CA LEU A 162 -5.89 3.69 -9.05
C LEU A 162 -4.73 3.38 -8.10
N ASP A 163 -4.65 4.08 -6.99
CA ASP A 163 -3.60 3.89 -5.97
C ASP A 163 -3.62 2.47 -5.40
N GLU A 164 -4.79 2.03 -4.91
CA GLU A 164 -4.97 0.69 -4.35
C GLU A 164 -4.89 -0.42 -5.43
N GLY A 165 -5.41 -0.15 -6.62
CA GLY A 165 -5.35 -1.10 -7.72
C GLY A 165 -3.93 -1.39 -8.20
N LEU A 166 -3.06 -0.37 -8.26
CA LEU A 166 -1.64 -0.53 -8.56
C LEU A 166 -0.93 -1.32 -7.46
N ALA A 167 -1.23 -1.02 -6.18
CA ALA A 167 -0.67 -1.74 -5.04
C ALA A 167 -1.08 -3.23 -5.06
N MET A 168 -2.36 -3.53 -5.21
CA MET A 168 -2.89 -4.89 -5.31
C MET A 168 -2.32 -5.67 -6.51
N ARG A 169 -2.19 -5.04 -7.68
CA ARG A 169 -1.59 -5.68 -8.86
C ARG A 169 -0.12 -6.02 -8.64
N THR A 170 0.60 -5.14 -7.98
CA THR A 170 2.03 -5.32 -7.72
C THR A 170 2.30 -6.43 -6.69
N GLU A 171 1.37 -6.67 -5.76
CA GLU A 171 1.45 -7.84 -4.85
C GLU A 171 1.49 -9.18 -5.60
N GLY A 172 0.82 -9.27 -6.74
CA GLY A 172 0.69 -10.48 -7.55
C GLY A 172 -0.76 -10.79 -7.93
N PRO A 173 -1.06 -12.03 -8.29
CA PRO A 173 -2.41 -12.42 -8.64
C PRO A 173 -3.41 -12.14 -7.49
N LEU A 174 -4.62 -11.75 -7.89
CA LEU A 174 -5.71 -11.51 -6.95
C LEU A 174 -6.03 -12.81 -6.19
N GLU A 175 -6.11 -12.72 -4.86
CA GLU A 175 -6.40 -13.88 -4.02
C GLU A 175 -7.81 -14.44 -4.30
N PRO A 176 -8.02 -15.76 -4.13
CA PRO A 176 -9.28 -16.42 -4.51
C PRO A 176 -10.53 -15.80 -3.87
N GLU A 177 -10.42 -15.31 -2.63
CA GLU A 177 -11.53 -14.67 -1.93
C GLU A 177 -11.98 -13.36 -2.60
N TYR A 178 -11.05 -12.55 -3.09
CA TYR A 178 -11.35 -11.32 -3.85
C TYR A 178 -11.97 -11.67 -5.21
N VAL A 179 -11.46 -12.72 -5.88
CA VAL A 179 -12.01 -13.20 -7.16
C VAL A 179 -13.47 -13.65 -6.99
N VAL A 180 -13.76 -14.42 -5.94
CA VAL A 180 -15.13 -14.89 -5.64
C VAL A 180 -16.05 -13.71 -5.35
N LEU A 181 -15.58 -12.73 -4.54
CA LEU A 181 -16.37 -11.55 -4.20
C LEU A 181 -16.66 -10.68 -5.42
N LEU A 182 -15.66 -10.44 -6.26
CA LEU A 182 -15.80 -9.67 -7.49
C LEU A 182 -16.78 -10.33 -8.46
N ASN A 183 -16.64 -11.63 -8.73
CA ASN A 183 -17.52 -12.38 -9.60
C ASN A 183 -18.98 -12.36 -9.10
N LYS A 184 -19.17 -12.49 -7.78
CA LYS A 184 -20.50 -12.36 -7.18
C LYS A 184 -21.09 -10.96 -7.41
N ALA A 185 -20.30 -9.90 -7.21
CA ALA A 185 -20.76 -8.54 -7.42
C ALA A 185 -21.12 -8.25 -8.89
N ILE A 186 -20.40 -8.84 -9.85
CA ILE A 186 -20.69 -8.76 -11.27
C ILE A 186 -22.05 -9.40 -11.56
N VAL A 187 -22.26 -10.67 -11.13
CA VAL A 187 -23.49 -11.42 -11.38
C VAL A 187 -24.71 -10.75 -10.73
N GLU A 188 -24.54 -10.20 -9.52
CA GLU A 188 -25.61 -9.54 -8.77
C GLU A 188 -25.82 -8.06 -9.16
N ASN A 189 -25.07 -7.55 -10.15
CA ASN A 189 -25.07 -6.15 -10.57
C ASN A 189 -24.87 -5.16 -9.40
N ARG A 190 -23.90 -5.49 -8.52
CA ARG A 190 -23.59 -4.74 -7.29
C ARG A 190 -22.20 -4.12 -7.31
N LEU A 191 -21.66 -3.88 -8.50
CA LEU A 191 -20.39 -3.19 -8.67
C LEU A 191 -20.51 -1.73 -8.21
N ILE A 192 -19.52 -1.28 -7.47
CA ILE A 192 -19.36 0.12 -7.05
C ILE A 192 -18.93 0.93 -8.28
N SER A 193 -19.45 2.14 -8.48
CA SER A 193 -19.02 2.97 -9.61
C SER A 193 -17.57 3.44 -9.44
N VAL A 194 -16.84 3.61 -10.56
CA VAL A 194 -15.46 4.12 -10.55
C VAL A 194 -15.38 5.48 -9.85
N ARG A 195 -16.38 6.33 -10.05
CA ARG A 195 -16.47 7.62 -9.37
C ARG A 195 -16.56 7.48 -7.86
N SER A 196 -17.31 6.52 -7.35
CA SER A 196 -17.39 6.24 -5.90
C SER A 196 -16.10 5.61 -5.37
N LEU A 197 -15.44 4.77 -6.15
CA LEU A 197 -14.14 4.18 -5.81
C LEU A 197 -12.98 5.20 -5.81
N SER A 198 -13.20 6.41 -6.28
CA SER A 198 -12.18 7.48 -6.22
C SER A 198 -12.02 8.10 -4.83
N SER A 199 -12.99 7.86 -3.93
CA SER A 199 -12.94 8.29 -2.53
C SER A 199 -12.38 7.18 -1.64
N PRO A 200 -11.88 7.51 -0.42
CA PRO A 200 -11.41 6.51 0.54
C PRO A 200 -12.46 5.41 0.78
N PHE A 201 -12.02 4.16 0.80
CA PHE A 201 -12.92 3.03 0.99
C PHE A 201 -13.59 3.03 2.35
N SER A 202 -14.78 2.42 2.38
CA SER A 202 -15.59 2.28 3.59
C SER A 202 -14.81 1.69 4.77
N ALA A 203 -15.15 2.11 6.00
CA ALA A 203 -14.64 1.46 7.21
C ALA A 203 -15.22 0.04 7.42
N TYR A 204 -16.28 -0.32 6.68
CA TYR A 204 -16.86 -1.67 6.72
C TYR A 204 -16.04 -2.63 5.85
N ALA A 205 -15.48 -3.66 6.48
CA ALA A 205 -14.53 -4.57 5.83
C ALA A 205 -15.06 -5.20 4.52
N GLY A 206 -16.32 -5.61 4.45
CA GLY A 206 -16.89 -6.23 3.25
C GLY A 206 -16.99 -5.30 2.04
N GLU A 207 -17.32 -4.01 2.26
CA GLU A 207 -17.36 -3.00 1.19
C GLU A 207 -15.95 -2.61 0.76
N ALA A 208 -15.03 -2.45 1.71
CA ALA A 208 -13.64 -2.19 1.42
C ALA A 208 -13.02 -3.32 0.58
N THR A 209 -13.26 -4.58 0.95
CA THR A 209 -12.75 -5.76 0.24
C THR A 209 -13.22 -5.78 -1.23
N LEU A 210 -14.49 -5.44 -1.50
CA LEU A 210 -14.98 -5.31 -2.87
C LEU A 210 -14.29 -4.13 -3.60
N GLY A 211 -14.10 -3.01 -2.92
CA GLY A 211 -13.37 -1.85 -3.46
C GLY A 211 -11.96 -2.23 -3.91
N TYR A 212 -11.20 -2.96 -3.10
CA TYR A 212 -9.88 -3.48 -3.45
C TYR A 212 -9.92 -4.41 -4.67
N ALA A 213 -10.85 -5.38 -4.68
CA ALA A 213 -10.99 -6.31 -5.80
C ALA A 213 -11.33 -5.61 -7.12
N GLN A 214 -12.23 -4.61 -7.07
CA GLN A 214 -12.58 -3.82 -8.25
C GLN A 214 -11.42 -2.93 -8.70
N SER A 215 -10.68 -2.32 -7.79
CA SER A 215 -9.50 -1.49 -8.08
C SER A 215 -8.42 -2.28 -8.78
N TYR A 216 -8.11 -3.49 -8.29
CA TYR A 216 -7.22 -4.42 -9.00
C TYR A 216 -7.70 -4.66 -10.43
N SER A 217 -8.97 -5.02 -10.62
CA SER A 217 -9.54 -5.36 -11.93
C SER A 217 -9.56 -4.16 -12.88
N LEU A 218 -9.81 -2.94 -12.39
CA LEU A 218 -9.74 -1.71 -13.18
C LEU A 218 -8.32 -1.42 -13.68
N VAL A 219 -7.32 -1.54 -12.81
CA VAL A 219 -5.92 -1.33 -13.17
C VAL A 219 -5.44 -2.41 -14.13
N ASP A 220 -5.83 -3.68 -13.89
CA ASP A 220 -5.55 -4.80 -14.77
C ASP A 220 -6.12 -4.55 -16.17
N PHE A 221 -7.39 -4.15 -16.26
CA PHE A 221 -8.05 -3.75 -17.51
C PHE A 221 -7.29 -2.66 -18.26
N LEU A 222 -6.87 -1.59 -17.56
CA LEU A 222 -6.15 -0.48 -18.20
C LEU A 222 -4.77 -0.91 -18.70
N ILE A 223 -3.99 -1.65 -17.91
CA ILE A 223 -2.64 -2.08 -18.31
C ILE A 223 -2.71 -3.11 -19.44
N ASP A 224 -3.63 -4.07 -19.38
CA ASP A 224 -3.72 -5.16 -20.36
C ASP A 224 -4.27 -4.68 -21.71
N ASN A 225 -5.17 -3.70 -21.73
CA ASN A 225 -5.76 -3.19 -22.98
C ASN A 225 -5.00 -2.00 -23.58
N TYR A 226 -4.36 -1.16 -22.76
CA TYR A 226 -3.71 0.07 -23.23
C TYR A 226 -2.20 0.09 -23.01
N GLY A 227 -1.69 -0.81 -22.19
CA GLY A 227 -0.25 -0.99 -21.97
C GLY A 227 0.40 -0.01 -21.00
N GLN A 228 1.66 -0.33 -20.65
CA GLN A 228 2.52 0.40 -19.72
C GLN A 228 2.70 1.89 -20.11
N GLY A 229 2.87 2.19 -21.40
CA GLY A 229 3.07 3.57 -21.85
C GLY A 229 1.92 4.50 -21.51
N LYS A 230 0.67 4.02 -21.64
CA LYS A 230 -0.54 4.79 -21.29
C LYS A 230 -0.69 4.92 -19.77
N MET A 231 -0.31 3.92 -18.98
CA MET A 231 -0.30 4.04 -17.53
C MET A 231 0.74 5.07 -17.07
N LEU A 232 1.93 5.08 -17.66
CA LEU A 232 2.95 6.09 -17.38
C LEU A 232 2.48 7.52 -17.72
N GLU A 233 1.79 7.67 -18.88
CA GLU A 233 1.20 8.94 -19.30
C GLU A 233 0.12 9.40 -18.31
N LEU A 234 -0.73 8.50 -17.81
CA LEU A 234 -1.74 8.79 -16.81
C LEU A 234 -1.12 9.30 -15.49
N LEU A 235 -0.15 8.57 -14.95
CA LEU A 235 0.55 8.96 -13.71
C LEU A 235 1.29 10.30 -13.87
N THR A 236 1.89 10.54 -15.03
CA THR A 236 2.53 11.82 -15.35
C THR A 236 1.51 12.96 -15.42
N THR A 237 0.35 12.71 -16.01
CA THR A 237 -0.74 13.70 -16.10
C THR A 237 -1.30 14.05 -14.71
N PHE A 238 -1.38 13.07 -13.79
CA PHE A 238 -1.73 13.36 -12.39
C PHE A 238 -0.64 14.18 -11.69
N ARG A 239 0.62 13.89 -11.92
CA ARG A 239 1.73 14.73 -11.39
C ARG A 239 1.62 16.19 -11.81
N GLU A 240 1.10 16.46 -13.00
CA GLU A 240 0.85 17.81 -13.51
C GLU A 240 -0.37 18.49 -12.86
N GLY A 241 -1.11 17.79 -11.99
CA GLY A 241 -2.25 18.32 -11.22
C GLY A 241 -3.58 18.29 -11.97
N SER A 242 -3.73 17.39 -12.98
CA SER A 242 -4.99 17.22 -13.69
C SER A 242 -6.09 16.65 -12.77
N SER A 243 -7.35 17.03 -13.04
CA SER A 243 -8.50 16.36 -12.42
C SER A 243 -8.60 14.90 -12.87
N TYR A 244 -9.39 14.08 -12.16
CA TYR A 244 -9.56 12.66 -12.47
C TYR A 244 -10.14 12.46 -13.90
N ASP A 245 -11.23 13.15 -14.21
CA ASP A 245 -11.83 13.10 -15.54
C ASP A 245 -10.88 13.63 -16.63
N GLY A 246 -10.26 14.79 -16.40
CA GLY A 246 -9.34 15.39 -17.36
C GLY A 246 -8.10 14.54 -17.65
N ALA A 247 -7.57 13.81 -16.66
CA ALA A 247 -6.45 12.90 -16.86
C ALA A 247 -6.85 11.69 -17.72
N LEU A 248 -8.01 11.10 -17.46
CA LEU A 248 -8.53 9.98 -18.23
C LEU A 248 -8.87 10.39 -19.66
N GLU A 249 -9.55 11.54 -19.85
CA GLU A 249 -9.86 12.07 -21.18
C GLU A 249 -8.61 12.35 -22.00
N LYS A 250 -7.61 13.01 -21.39
CA LYS A 250 -6.33 13.32 -22.07
C LYS A 250 -5.60 12.05 -22.52
N VAL A 251 -5.57 11.00 -21.69
CA VAL A 251 -4.73 9.82 -21.92
C VAL A 251 -5.46 8.75 -22.71
N TYR A 252 -6.73 8.48 -22.39
CA TYR A 252 -7.49 7.37 -22.94
C TYR A 252 -8.66 7.79 -23.83
N GLY A 253 -9.09 9.08 -23.77
CA GLY A 253 -10.21 9.59 -24.56
C GLY A 253 -11.58 9.36 -23.92
N PHE A 254 -11.65 9.01 -22.64
CA PHE A 254 -12.89 8.85 -21.87
C PHE A 254 -12.68 9.39 -20.44
N ASP A 255 -13.77 9.79 -19.79
CA ASP A 255 -13.82 10.21 -18.38
C ASP A 255 -14.04 9.02 -17.43
N MET A 256 -14.29 9.28 -16.13
CA MET A 256 -14.55 8.22 -15.16
C MET A 256 -15.82 7.41 -15.46
N ASP A 257 -16.85 8.03 -16.00
CA ASP A 257 -18.10 7.34 -16.34
C ASP A 257 -17.89 6.48 -17.58
N GLY A 258 -17.09 6.95 -18.56
CA GLY A 258 -16.64 6.17 -19.70
C GLY A 258 -15.78 4.97 -19.29
N LEU A 259 -14.85 5.14 -18.34
CA LEU A 259 -14.09 4.04 -17.78
C LEU A 259 -15.00 3.00 -17.10
N ASP A 260 -15.95 3.46 -16.27
CA ASP A 260 -16.91 2.57 -15.58
C ASP A 260 -17.68 1.70 -16.57
N ASN A 261 -18.19 2.31 -17.65
CA ASN A 261 -18.95 1.59 -18.68
C ASN A 261 -18.08 0.58 -19.43
N LEU A 262 -16.91 1.00 -19.92
CA LEU A 262 -15.99 0.12 -20.67
C LEU A 262 -15.50 -1.07 -19.82
N TRP A 263 -15.16 -0.81 -18.55
CA TRP A 263 -14.71 -1.86 -17.65
C TRP A 263 -15.85 -2.83 -17.30
N ARG A 264 -17.09 -2.34 -17.06
CA ARG A 264 -18.26 -3.20 -16.80
C ARG A 264 -18.55 -4.12 -17.98
N ASP A 265 -18.50 -3.59 -19.20
CA ASP A 265 -18.68 -4.39 -20.42
C ASP A 265 -17.58 -5.46 -20.53
N TYR A 266 -16.33 -5.10 -20.21
CA TYR A 266 -15.19 -6.02 -20.22
C TYR A 266 -15.36 -7.18 -19.21
N VAL A 267 -15.73 -6.90 -17.95
CA VAL A 267 -15.87 -7.95 -16.92
C VAL A 267 -17.17 -8.75 -17.05
N ALA A 268 -18.19 -8.22 -17.73
CA ALA A 268 -19.43 -8.94 -18.02
C ALA A 268 -19.30 -9.85 -19.26
N ALA A 269 -18.29 -9.63 -20.11
CA ALA A 269 -18.07 -10.46 -21.28
C ALA A 269 -17.73 -11.90 -20.85
N PRO A 270 -18.26 -12.95 -21.51
CA PRO A 270 -17.86 -14.32 -21.24
C PRO A 270 -16.33 -14.45 -21.39
N ALA A 271 -15.68 -15.05 -20.39
CA ALA A 271 -14.24 -15.23 -20.41
C ALA A 271 -13.78 -15.83 -21.74
N GLN A 272 -13.11 -15.04 -22.58
CA GLN A 272 -12.44 -15.59 -23.75
C GLN A 272 -11.32 -16.50 -23.23
N PRO A 273 -11.15 -17.72 -23.79
CA PRO A 273 -10.05 -18.58 -23.38
C PRO A 273 -8.75 -17.81 -23.63
N SER A 274 -8.04 -17.50 -22.54
CA SER A 274 -6.75 -16.80 -22.56
C SER A 274 -5.81 -17.52 -23.54
N LYS A 275 -5.32 -16.82 -24.55
CA LYS A 275 -4.17 -17.23 -25.31
C LYS A 275 -2.99 -17.23 -24.31
N GLU A 276 -2.44 -18.45 -24.05
CA GLU A 276 -1.28 -18.68 -23.22
C GLU A 276 -1.47 -18.71 -21.68
N ALA A 277 -2.11 -19.75 -21.19
CA ALA A 277 -1.65 -20.40 -19.97
C ALA A 277 -1.20 -21.81 -20.37
N GLY A 278 0.10 -22.00 -20.53
CA GLY A 278 0.70 -23.33 -20.60
C GLY A 278 0.36 -24.07 -19.31
N VAL A 279 -0.64 -24.93 -19.38
CA VAL A 279 -1.04 -25.80 -18.29
C VAL A 279 0.04 -26.81 -18.06
N HIS A 280 0.83 -26.66 -17.01
CA HIS A 280 1.55 -27.78 -16.42
C HIS A 280 0.55 -28.64 -15.65
N PRO A 281 0.31 -29.91 -16.07
CA PRO A 281 -0.59 -30.80 -15.35
C PRO A 281 0.18 -31.51 -14.23
N ALA A 282 0.35 -30.83 -13.10
CA ALA A 282 0.73 -31.48 -11.85
C ALA A 282 0.40 -30.51 -10.71
N LEU A 283 -0.75 -30.71 -10.10
CA LEU A 283 -1.04 -30.47 -8.68
C LEU A 283 -2.57 -30.46 -8.44
N ILE A 284 -3.20 -31.61 -8.79
CA ILE A 284 -4.44 -31.97 -8.12
C ILE A 284 -4.00 -32.68 -6.82
N GLY A 285 -4.09 -32.03 -5.71
CA GLY A 285 -3.84 -32.64 -4.41
C GLY A 285 -3.38 -31.66 -3.38
N SER A 286 -4.30 -30.94 -2.76
CA SER A 286 -4.27 -30.46 -1.38
C SER A 286 -5.22 -29.25 -1.23
N LEU A 287 -6.52 -29.52 -1.38
CA LEU A 287 -7.56 -28.62 -0.87
C LEU A 287 -7.85 -29.10 0.56
N ALA A 288 -7.21 -28.49 1.54
CA ALA A 288 -7.74 -28.34 2.92
C ALA A 288 -6.68 -27.61 3.76
N MET A 289 -7.12 -26.55 4.41
CA MET A 289 -6.43 -25.78 5.45
C MET A 289 -5.58 -24.58 4.98
N VAL A 290 -6.20 -23.43 4.69
CA VAL A 290 -5.79 -22.10 5.16
C VAL A 290 -7.01 -21.13 5.07
N ALA A 291 -8.13 -21.49 5.65
CA ALA A 291 -9.26 -20.56 5.85
C ALA A 291 -9.38 -20.11 7.32
N THR A 292 -8.29 -20.10 8.09
CA THR A 292 -8.34 -19.85 9.54
C THR A 292 -7.41 -18.75 10.06
N GLY A 293 -6.73 -18.00 9.20
CA GLY A 293 -5.84 -16.90 9.63
C GLY A 293 -6.51 -15.53 9.86
N LEU A 294 -7.61 -15.24 9.19
CA LEU A 294 -8.26 -13.91 9.23
C LEU A 294 -9.52 -13.81 10.10
N ILE A 295 -10.00 -14.91 10.72
CA ILE A 295 -11.23 -14.93 11.54
C ILE A 295 -10.97 -15.16 13.03
N VAL A 296 -9.76 -15.43 13.48
CA VAL A 296 -9.46 -15.72 14.90
C VAL A 296 -9.22 -14.47 15.76
N GLY A 297 -9.23 -13.27 15.18
CA GLY A 297 -9.15 -12.00 15.93
C GLY A 297 -10.47 -11.52 16.57
N LEU A 298 -11.62 -12.15 16.31
CA LEU A 298 -12.94 -11.64 16.73
C LEU A 298 -13.70 -12.56 17.69
N GLY A 299 -13.04 -13.34 18.53
CA GLY A 299 -13.73 -14.33 19.35
C GLY A 299 -13.31 -14.56 20.79
N SER A 300 -12.57 -13.69 21.48
CA SER A 300 -12.39 -13.85 22.92
C SER A 300 -13.51 -13.13 23.70
N ARG A 301 -14.59 -13.85 23.95
CA ARG A 301 -15.66 -13.48 24.88
C ARG A 301 -15.07 -13.29 26.28
N TYR A 302 -14.96 -12.08 26.73
CA TYR A 302 -14.76 -11.76 28.14
C TYR A 302 -15.99 -12.21 28.94
N ARG A 303 -15.84 -13.31 29.68
CA ARG A 303 -16.81 -13.77 30.67
C ARG A 303 -16.57 -12.97 31.97
N ILE A 304 -17.30 -11.88 32.15
CA ILE A 304 -17.34 -11.17 33.44
C ILE A 304 -18.08 -12.05 34.44
N ARG A 305 -17.33 -12.66 35.36
CA ARG A 305 -17.90 -13.27 36.56
C ARG A 305 -18.33 -12.16 37.52
N ARG A 306 -19.62 -11.87 37.58
CA ARG A 306 -20.21 -11.13 38.71
C ARG A 306 -20.08 -12.03 39.95
N ARG A 307 -19.27 -11.63 40.91
CA ARG A 307 -19.42 -12.05 42.32
C ARG A 307 -20.35 -11.01 42.93
N GLY A 308 -21.48 -11.50 43.40
CA GLY A 308 -22.37 -10.79 44.26
C GLY A 308 -21.75 -10.56 45.65
N TRP A 309 -21.96 -9.40 46.14
CA TRP A 309 -22.48 -9.01 47.48
C TRP A 309 -22.99 -7.59 47.33
#